data_f99ed7c4cc5a55fe16973404558c2de4
#
_entry.id   f99ed7c4cc5a55fe16973404558c2de4
#
_cell.length_a   1.000
_cell.length_b   1.000
_cell.length_c   1.000
_cell.angle_alpha   90.00
_cell.angle_beta   90.00
_cell.angle_gamma   90.00
#
_symmetry.space_group_name_H-M   'P 1'
#
loop_
_entity.id
_entity.type
_entity.pdbx_description
1 polymer ?
#
loop_
_entity_poly.entity_id
_entity_poly.type
_entity_poly.pdbx_seq_one_letter_code
_entity_poly.pdbx_strand_id
1 'polypeptide(L)'
;MKHYLKVPSIPREESTVSILEHEVTLIGTKGRARCRALFDSGASYSIVRRDIAERIGQVQPFPNPPDWIFETARAGDYVQAGGIVNLEFRFDDSEARFTDEIVVFDELSEELIVGAKTMQAWKITLDFAEERVNYRKTAQRLRV
;
A
#
# COMPACT_ATOMS: atom_id res chain seq x y z
N MET A 1 5.14 23.56 3.51
CA MET A 1 5.90 22.62 4.33
C MET A 1 5.99 21.27 3.62
N LYS A 2 7.16 20.70 3.56
CA LYS A 2 7.35 19.39 2.94
C LYS A 2 7.21 18.30 3.97
N HIS A 3 6.57 17.21 3.59
CA HIS A 3 6.42 16.05 4.44
C HIS A 3 7.41 14.97 4.01
N TYR A 4 8.17 14.46 4.95
CA TYR A 4 9.16 13.42 4.71
C TYR A 4 8.69 12.13 5.36
N LEU A 5 8.45 11.11 4.54
CA LEU A 5 7.97 9.83 4.98
C LEU A 5 8.94 8.75 4.55
N LYS A 6 9.04 7.71 5.38
CA LYS A 6 9.96 6.62 5.08
C LYS A 6 9.33 5.68 4.06
N VAL A 7 10.02 5.46 2.96
CA VAL A 7 9.62 4.52 1.93
C VAL A 7 10.20 3.14 2.25
N PRO A 8 9.40 2.07 2.12
CA PRO A 8 9.90 0.74 2.40
C PRO A 8 11.00 0.33 1.43
N SER A 9 11.97 -0.40 1.94
CA SER A 9 13.02 -0.98 1.12
C SER A 9 12.62 -2.36 0.63
N ILE A 10 13.19 -2.75 -0.50
CA ILE A 10 13.13 -4.15 -0.92
C ILE A 10 13.90 -4.97 0.12
N PRO A 11 13.33 -6.09 0.58
CA PRO A 11 13.97 -6.88 1.63
C PRO A 11 15.33 -7.38 1.20
N ARG A 12 16.30 -7.18 2.07
CA ARG A 12 17.59 -7.84 1.99
C ARG A 12 17.53 -9.06 2.89
N GLU A 13 18.48 -9.95 2.77
CA GLU A 13 18.50 -11.18 3.56
C GLU A 13 18.32 -10.95 5.05
N GLU A 14 18.96 -9.90 5.57
CA GLU A 14 18.92 -9.58 7.01
C GLU A 14 17.70 -8.80 7.45
N SER A 15 16.84 -8.35 6.52
CA SER A 15 15.69 -7.51 6.86
C SER A 15 14.35 -8.11 6.48
N THR A 16 14.29 -9.42 6.26
CA THR A 16 13.08 -10.11 5.80
C THR A 16 11.99 -10.22 6.85
N VAL A 17 12.30 -9.95 8.12
CA VAL A 17 11.40 -10.19 9.25
C VAL A 17 10.22 -9.23 9.32
N SER A 18 10.24 -8.11 8.59
CA SER A 18 9.19 -7.11 8.65
C SER A 18 8.25 -7.09 7.45
N ILE A 19 8.43 -7.99 6.50
CA ILE A 19 7.70 -7.98 5.23
C ILE A 19 7.17 -9.37 4.90
N LEU A 20 5.89 -9.42 4.53
CA LEU A 20 5.26 -10.62 4.01
C LEU A 20 4.58 -10.30 2.69
N GLU A 21 4.59 -11.24 1.76
CA GLU A 21 3.90 -11.11 0.48
C GLU A 21 2.55 -11.81 0.51
N HIS A 22 1.58 -11.23 -0.18
CA HIS A 22 0.28 -11.86 -0.37
C HIS A 22 -0.38 -11.28 -1.62
N GLU A 23 -1.04 -12.11 -2.40
CA GLU A 23 -1.79 -11.62 -3.54
C GLU A 23 -3.10 -10.99 -3.10
N VAL A 24 -3.45 -9.88 -3.73
CA VAL A 24 -4.72 -9.18 -3.52
C VAL A 24 -5.27 -8.74 -4.86
N THR A 25 -6.57 -8.45 -4.90
CA THR A 25 -7.20 -7.78 -6.03
C THR A 25 -7.42 -6.34 -5.65
N LEU A 26 -6.87 -5.43 -6.45
CA LEU A 26 -7.13 -4.00 -6.32
C LEU A 26 -8.32 -3.63 -7.18
N ILE A 27 -9.21 -2.80 -6.62
CA ILE A 27 -10.43 -2.36 -7.30
C ILE A 27 -10.51 -0.85 -7.20
N GLY A 28 -10.64 -0.21 -8.35
CA GLY A 28 -10.84 1.23 -8.44
C GLY A 28 -12.06 1.56 -9.28
N THR A 29 -12.26 2.85 -9.53
CA THR A 29 -13.44 3.32 -10.28
C THR A 29 -13.41 2.95 -11.76
N LYS A 30 -12.26 2.60 -12.29
CA LYS A 30 -12.09 2.24 -13.72
C LYS A 30 -11.95 0.75 -13.96
N GLY A 31 -11.66 -0.04 -12.94
CA GLY A 31 -11.45 -1.46 -13.15
C GLY A 31 -10.76 -2.12 -11.97
N ARG A 32 -10.21 -3.29 -12.22
CA ARG A 32 -9.53 -4.07 -11.19
C ARG A 32 -8.27 -4.71 -11.73
N ALA A 33 -7.35 -5.02 -10.82
CA ALA A 33 -6.10 -5.68 -11.16
C ALA A 33 -5.70 -6.61 -10.01
N ARG A 34 -5.25 -7.80 -10.38
CA ARG A 34 -4.65 -8.72 -9.39
C ARG A 34 -3.19 -8.33 -9.21
N CYS A 35 -2.78 -8.17 -7.97
CA CYS A 35 -1.45 -7.68 -7.63
C CYS A 35 -0.81 -8.52 -6.55
N ARG A 36 0.52 -8.57 -6.59
CA ARG A 36 1.30 -9.04 -5.47
C ARG A 36 1.54 -7.86 -4.53
N ALA A 37 1.08 -7.98 -3.29
CA ALA A 37 1.25 -6.95 -2.29
C ALA A 37 2.35 -7.32 -1.30
N LEU A 38 3.19 -6.36 -0.97
CA LEU A 38 4.11 -6.47 0.15
C LEU A 38 3.46 -5.81 1.35
N PHE A 39 3.27 -6.58 2.41
CA PHE A 39 2.78 -6.05 3.69
C PHE A 39 3.99 -5.71 4.53
N ASP A 40 4.27 -4.42 4.65
CA ASP A 40 5.50 -3.91 5.27
C ASP A 40 5.16 -3.00 6.44
N SER A 41 5.37 -3.51 7.67
CA SER A 41 5.11 -2.74 8.88
C SER A 41 6.09 -1.57 9.07
N GLY A 42 7.19 -1.56 8.33
CA GLY A 42 8.13 -0.44 8.34
C GLY A 42 7.72 0.72 7.44
N ALA A 43 6.74 0.52 6.58
CA ALA A 43 6.20 1.58 5.74
C ALA A 43 5.05 2.27 6.46
N SER A 44 5.05 3.59 6.51
CA SER A 44 3.97 4.34 7.15
C SER A 44 2.69 4.32 6.32
N TYR A 45 2.82 4.50 5.02
CA TYR A 45 1.71 4.61 4.08
C TYR A 45 1.73 3.47 3.09
N SER A 46 0.56 3.17 2.53
CA SER A 46 0.45 2.24 1.41
C SER A 46 0.80 2.96 0.12
N ILE A 47 1.44 2.24 -0.79
CA ILE A 47 1.99 2.81 -2.02
C ILE A 47 1.67 1.87 -3.19
N VAL A 48 1.25 2.46 -4.30
CA VAL A 48 0.94 1.71 -5.52
C VAL A 48 1.70 2.30 -6.70
N ARG A 49 2.12 1.45 -7.61
CA ARG A 49 2.82 1.88 -8.84
C ARG A 49 1.85 2.58 -9.79
N ARG A 50 2.31 3.65 -10.42
CA ARG A 50 1.47 4.52 -11.25
C ARG A 50 0.75 3.79 -12.38
N ASP A 51 1.41 2.89 -13.07
CA ASP A 51 0.80 2.18 -14.20
C ASP A 51 -0.45 1.40 -13.76
N ILE A 52 -0.41 0.80 -12.59
CA ILE A 52 -1.56 0.09 -12.02
C ILE A 52 -2.64 1.10 -11.60
N ALA A 53 -2.22 2.12 -10.84
CA ALA A 53 -3.16 3.12 -10.32
C ALA A 53 -3.97 3.80 -11.43
N GLU A 54 -3.32 4.20 -12.51
CA GLU A 54 -3.99 4.88 -13.62
C GLU A 54 -4.91 3.96 -14.41
N ARG A 55 -4.56 2.69 -14.50
CA ARG A 55 -5.38 1.71 -15.22
C ARG A 55 -6.69 1.42 -14.50
N ILE A 56 -6.70 1.42 -13.18
CA ILE A 56 -7.87 0.98 -12.41
C ILE A 56 -8.58 2.09 -11.63
N GLY A 57 -7.95 3.24 -11.44
CA GLY A 57 -8.53 4.29 -10.62
C GLY A 57 -8.24 5.69 -11.13
N GLN A 58 -8.74 6.66 -10.40
CA GLN A 58 -8.56 8.07 -10.69
C GLN A 58 -7.43 8.61 -9.83
N VAL A 59 -6.27 8.84 -10.44
CA VAL A 59 -5.13 9.42 -9.73
C VAL A 59 -5.32 10.92 -9.62
N GLN A 60 -5.22 11.42 -8.40
CA GLN A 60 -5.30 12.85 -8.10
C GLN A 60 -3.90 13.36 -7.83
N PRO A 61 -3.39 14.34 -8.60
CA PRO A 61 -2.09 14.91 -8.32
C PRO A 61 -2.15 15.74 -7.04
N PHE A 62 -1.02 15.86 -6.36
CA PHE A 62 -0.93 16.77 -5.24
C PHE A 62 -1.03 18.21 -5.75
N PRO A 63 -1.75 19.08 -5.03
CA PRO A 63 -1.81 20.48 -5.41
C PRO A 63 -0.45 21.13 -5.19
N ASN A 64 -0.01 21.92 -6.12
CA ASN A 64 1.08 22.88 -6.04
C ASN A 64 2.38 22.50 -5.45
N PRO A 65 3.40 22.49 -6.20
CA PRO A 65 4.23 21.33 -6.34
C PRO A 65 4.07 20.41 -5.14
N PRO A 66 4.15 19.14 -5.31
CA PRO A 66 3.81 18.19 -4.26
C PRO A 66 4.69 18.43 -3.03
N ASP A 67 4.02 18.54 -1.89
CA ASP A 67 4.70 18.69 -0.60
C ASP A 67 5.16 17.36 -0.03
N TRP A 68 4.79 16.28 -0.65
CA TRP A 68 5.07 14.93 -0.15
C TRP A 68 6.34 14.38 -0.76
N ILE A 69 7.37 14.29 0.06
CA ILE A 69 8.64 13.70 -0.31
C ILE A 69 8.89 12.53 0.62
N PHE A 70 9.27 11.40 0.05
CA PHE A 70 9.48 10.17 0.81
C PHE A 70 10.97 9.86 0.86
N GLU A 71 11.46 9.55 2.06
CA GLU A 71 12.81 9.05 2.23
C GLU A 71 12.82 7.56 1.94
N THR A 72 13.72 7.11 1.08
CA THR A 72 13.88 5.70 0.81
C THR A 72 14.62 5.02 1.96
N ALA A 73 14.69 3.71 1.92
CA ALA A 73 15.44 2.95 2.91
C ALA A 73 16.94 3.28 2.91
N ARG A 74 17.44 3.82 1.80
CA ARG A 74 18.80 4.34 1.73
C ARG A 74 18.79 5.76 2.25
N ALA A 75 19.52 6.01 3.35
CA ALA A 75 19.59 7.34 3.95
C ALA A 75 20.05 8.38 2.94
N GLY A 76 19.33 9.49 2.89
CA GLY A 76 19.63 10.60 1.98
C GLY A 76 18.98 10.50 0.61
N ASP A 77 18.35 9.37 0.28
CA ASP A 77 17.60 9.23 -0.97
C ASP A 77 16.14 9.58 -0.72
N TYR A 78 15.63 10.50 -1.52
CA TYR A 78 14.23 10.95 -1.41
C TYR A 78 13.53 10.75 -2.73
N VAL A 79 12.27 10.32 -2.66
CA VAL A 79 11.41 10.14 -3.82
C VAL A 79 10.16 10.98 -3.66
N GLN A 80 9.81 11.69 -4.72
CA GLN A 80 8.62 12.51 -4.73
C GLN A 80 7.42 11.66 -5.17
N ALA A 81 6.33 11.74 -4.40
CA ALA A 81 5.11 11.04 -4.75
C ALA A 81 4.42 11.72 -5.93
N GLY A 82 3.83 10.93 -6.81
CA GLY A 82 3.15 11.43 -8.00
C GLY A 82 1.68 11.77 -7.80
N GLY A 83 1.09 11.41 -6.67
CA GLY A 83 -0.32 11.67 -6.40
C GLY A 83 -0.90 10.66 -5.44
N ILE A 84 -2.23 10.67 -5.35
CA ILE A 84 -2.98 9.72 -4.52
C ILE A 84 -4.12 9.10 -5.33
N VAL A 85 -4.54 7.92 -4.90
CA VAL A 85 -5.66 7.21 -5.50
C VAL A 85 -6.43 6.47 -4.41
N ASN A 86 -7.75 6.50 -4.50
CA ASN A 86 -8.60 5.72 -3.59
C ASN A 86 -8.87 4.37 -4.22
N LEU A 87 -8.48 3.31 -3.54
CA LEU A 87 -8.64 1.94 -4.03
C LEU A 87 -9.19 1.06 -2.93
N GLU A 88 -9.89 0.03 -3.35
CA GLU A 88 -10.26 -1.08 -2.49
C GLU A 88 -9.32 -2.24 -2.81
N PHE A 89 -8.89 -2.98 -1.79
CA PHE A 89 -8.21 -4.24 -2.03
C PHE A 89 -8.97 -5.37 -1.35
N ARG A 90 -8.89 -6.55 -1.95
CA ARG A 90 -9.56 -7.74 -1.47
C ARG A 90 -8.65 -8.94 -1.47
N PHE A 91 -8.84 -9.77 -0.47
CA PHE A 91 -8.25 -11.10 -0.43
C PHE A 91 -9.25 -12.10 -1.01
N ASP A 92 -8.78 -13.11 -1.72
CA ASP A 92 -9.65 -14.06 -2.42
C ASP A 92 -10.63 -14.79 -1.49
N ASP A 93 -10.21 -15.07 -0.26
CA ASP A 93 -10.98 -15.83 0.71
C ASP A 93 -11.71 -14.94 1.73
N SER A 94 -11.89 -13.67 1.42
CA SER A 94 -12.53 -12.72 2.33
C SER A 94 -13.67 -11.97 1.64
N GLU A 95 -14.75 -11.74 2.37
CA GLU A 95 -15.85 -10.89 1.94
C GLU A 95 -15.63 -9.44 2.37
N ALA A 96 -14.59 -9.18 3.17
CA ALA A 96 -14.32 -7.84 3.66
C ALA A 96 -13.79 -6.93 2.56
N ARG A 97 -14.15 -5.67 2.63
CA ARG A 97 -13.72 -4.63 1.69
C ARG A 97 -12.76 -3.70 2.42
N PHE A 98 -11.52 -3.67 1.97
CA PHE A 98 -10.49 -2.84 2.57
C PHE A 98 -10.24 -1.65 1.65
N THR A 99 -10.73 -0.48 2.04
CA THR A 99 -10.59 0.73 1.23
C THR A 99 -9.56 1.65 1.85
N ASP A 100 -8.78 2.33 1.02
CA ASP A 100 -7.77 3.26 1.50
C ASP A 100 -7.39 4.27 0.44
N GLU A 101 -6.85 5.37 0.90
CA GLU A 101 -6.17 6.34 0.07
C GLU A 101 -4.71 5.91 -0.04
N ILE A 102 -4.28 5.66 -1.25
CA ILE A 102 -2.97 5.06 -1.50
C ILE A 102 -2.10 6.05 -2.26
N VAL A 103 -0.86 6.19 -1.85
CA VAL A 103 0.11 7.09 -2.48
C VAL A 103 0.61 6.45 -3.78
N VAL A 104 0.73 7.26 -4.83
CA VAL A 104 1.16 6.79 -6.14
C VAL A 104 2.61 7.18 -6.37
N PHE A 105 3.44 6.20 -6.71
CA PHE A 105 4.83 6.41 -7.11
C PHE A 105 5.00 6.06 -8.59
N ASP A 106 5.74 6.93 -9.31
CA ASP A 106 6.03 6.70 -10.71
C ASP A 106 6.91 5.49 -10.93
N GLU A 107 7.95 5.38 -10.11
CA GLU A 107 8.93 4.31 -10.21
C GLU A 107 8.95 3.53 -8.90
N LEU A 108 8.32 2.39 -8.94
CA LEU A 108 8.30 1.45 -7.82
C LEU A 108 8.50 0.06 -8.39
N SER A 109 9.45 -0.70 -7.84
CA SER A 109 9.68 -2.07 -8.29
C SER A 109 8.52 -2.99 -7.92
N GLU A 110 7.85 -2.67 -6.81
CA GLU A 110 6.71 -3.44 -6.32
C GLU A 110 5.41 -2.94 -6.95
N GLU A 111 4.42 -3.83 -7.05
CA GLU A 111 3.11 -3.43 -7.55
C GLU A 111 2.33 -2.65 -6.50
N LEU A 112 2.34 -3.15 -5.26
CA LEU A 112 1.62 -2.55 -4.14
C LEU A 112 2.39 -2.83 -2.86
N ILE A 113 2.49 -1.81 -2.02
CA ILE A 113 3.03 -1.95 -0.66
C ILE A 113 1.92 -1.52 0.30
N VAL A 114 1.56 -2.40 1.23
CA VAL A 114 0.58 -2.11 2.27
C VAL A 114 1.33 -1.72 3.54
N GLY A 115 1.13 -0.49 3.98
CA GLY A 115 1.86 0.08 5.11
C GLY A 115 1.12 -0.04 6.43
N ALA A 116 1.79 0.44 7.48
CA ALA A 116 1.31 0.30 8.85
C ALA A 116 -0.03 0.97 9.09
N LYS A 117 -0.27 2.15 8.53
CA LYS A 117 -1.55 2.86 8.73
C LYS A 117 -2.72 2.07 8.20
N THR A 118 -2.59 1.49 7.02
CA THR A 118 -3.63 0.64 6.44
C THR A 118 -3.86 -0.60 7.29
N MET A 119 -2.78 -1.26 7.70
CA MET A 119 -2.89 -2.45 8.53
C MET A 119 -3.55 -2.15 9.87
N GLN A 120 -3.21 -1.03 10.50
CA GLN A 120 -3.82 -0.62 11.77
C GLN A 120 -5.30 -0.31 11.59
N ALA A 121 -5.64 0.43 10.54
CA ALA A 121 -7.03 0.82 10.28
C ALA A 121 -7.94 -0.40 10.07
N TRP A 122 -7.44 -1.42 9.40
CA TRP A 122 -8.22 -2.61 9.04
C TRP A 122 -7.91 -3.82 9.89
N LYS A 123 -7.07 -3.66 10.93
CA LYS A 123 -6.70 -4.73 11.87
C LYS A 123 -6.07 -5.92 11.17
N ILE A 124 -5.24 -5.62 10.19
CA ILE A 124 -4.42 -6.62 9.52
C ILE A 124 -3.17 -6.85 10.35
N THR A 125 -2.87 -8.09 10.64
CA THR A 125 -1.69 -8.44 11.43
C THR A 125 -0.79 -9.39 10.65
N LEU A 126 0.50 -9.34 10.97
CA LEU A 126 1.51 -10.17 10.32
C LEU A 126 2.03 -11.21 11.32
N ASP A 127 1.90 -12.47 10.95
CA ASP A 127 2.44 -13.58 11.71
C ASP A 127 3.70 -14.08 10.99
N PHE A 128 4.84 -13.64 11.45
CA PHE A 128 6.11 -13.96 10.80
C PHE A 128 6.53 -15.41 11.03
N ALA A 129 6.11 -16.01 12.14
CA ALA A 129 6.45 -17.41 12.43
C ALA A 129 5.77 -18.34 11.42
N GLU A 130 4.53 -18.03 11.06
CA GLU A 130 3.76 -18.82 10.11
C GLU A 130 3.80 -18.22 8.70
N GLU A 131 4.49 -17.13 8.51
CA GLU A 131 4.55 -16.39 7.25
C GLU A 131 3.14 -16.08 6.70
N ARG A 132 2.27 -15.58 7.58
CA ARG A 132 0.86 -15.40 7.27
C ARG A 132 0.42 -13.97 7.52
N VAL A 133 -0.38 -13.44 6.59
CA VAL A 133 -1.11 -12.19 6.75
C VAL A 133 -2.50 -12.54 7.27
N ASN A 134 -2.86 -12.00 8.44
CA ASN A 134 -4.15 -12.22 9.07
C ASN A 134 -5.07 -11.03 8.84
N TYR A 135 -6.29 -11.28 8.43
CA TYR A 135 -7.25 -10.25 8.09
C TYR A 135 -8.67 -10.76 8.32
N ARG A 136 -9.63 -9.82 8.31
CA ARG A 136 -11.05 -10.16 8.47
C ARG A 136 -11.54 -10.96 7.27
N LYS A 137 -12.30 -12.01 7.52
CA LYS A 137 -12.88 -12.86 6.47
C LYS A 137 -14.32 -12.50 6.14
N THR A 138 -15.03 -11.84 7.04
CA THR A 138 -16.45 -11.54 6.89
C THR A 138 -16.67 -10.10 6.48
N ALA A 139 -17.78 -9.85 5.78
CA ALA A 139 -18.16 -8.49 5.42
C ALA A 139 -18.39 -7.64 6.67
N GLN A 140 -17.99 -6.38 6.57
CA GLN A 140 -18.21 -5.41 7.65
C GLN A 140 -19.63 -4.89 7.57
N ARG A 141 -20.33 -4.87 8.72
CA ARG A 141 -21.65 -4.26 8.80
C ARG A 141 -21.50 -2.77 9.03
N LEU A 142 -22.16 -2.01 8.19
CA LEU A 142 -22.26 -0.56 8.36
C LEU A 142 -23.52 -0.24 9.13
N ARG A 143 -23.39 0.55 10.19
CA ARG A 143 -24.53 1.10 10.91
C ARG A 143 -24.74 2.53 10.43
N VAL A 144 -25.95 2.80 10.09
CA VAL A 144 -26.36 4.13 9.65
C VAL A 144 -27.18 4.78 10.73
#